data_e8dd4fe372b068cd9e0cc396adbe3888
#
_entry.id   e8dd4fe372b068cd9e0cc396adbe3888
#
_cell.length_a   1.000
_cell.length_b   1.000
_cell.length_c   1.000
_cell.angle_alpha   90.00
_cell.angle_beta   90.00
_cell.angle_gamma   90.00
#
_symmetry.space_group_name_H-M   'P 1'
#
loop_
_entity.id
_entity.type
_entity.pdbx_description
1 polymer ?
#
loop_
_entity_poly.entity_id
_entity_poly.type
_entity_poly.pdbx_seq_one_letter_code
_entity_poly.pdbx_strand_id
1 'polypeptide(L)'
;SVSENEEESIAYQDHMKQVMDDYNQEYGTHFNMADLRGFNTDINNRLARKLDKYIPRNEQLDLVIVVDRLLTGFDAPCLSTLFIDRKPMRPQDLIQAFSRTNRIFDSKKRYGHIITFQRPEAFKEAVDNALRLYSNGGENDVTAPDWVEEKANFIQAWIDFQVKVEDVENYVITIEQATSSQLRRIAKAYQTFDKYLASIRVYSEYDEAAIYAE
;
A
#
# COMPACT_ATOMS: atom_id res chain seq x y z
N SER A 1 -5.53 -32.15 27.32
CA SER A 1 -5.77 -33.58 27.13
C SER A 1 -6.03 -33.88 25.66
N VAL A 2 -6.02 -35.18 25.25
CA VAL A 2 -6.25 -35.58 23.85
C VAL A 2 -7.60 -35.07 23.32
N SER A 3 -8.64 -35.05 24.18
CA SER A 3 -9.98 -34.60 23.80
C SER A 3 -10.07 -33.09 23.48
N GLU A 4 -9.35 -32.23 24.18
CA GLU A 4 -9.31 -30.80 23.92
C GLU A 4 -8.67 -30.49 22.58
N ASN A 5 -7.59 -31.17 22.23
CA ASN A 5 -6.91 -31.05 20.93
C ASN A 5 -7.80 -31.53 19.76
N GLU A 6 -8.63 -32.53 19.97
CA GLU A 6 -9.57 -33.03 18.96
C GLU A 6 -10.74 -32.04 18.76
N GLU A 7 -11.29 -31.48 19.84
CA GLU A 7 -12.35 -30.44 19.75
C GLU A 7 -11.85 -29.17 19.07
N GLU A 8 -10.65 -28.70 19.40
CA GLU A 8 -10.02 -27.55 18.73
C GLU A 8 -9.77 -27.81 17.23
N SER A 9 -9.37 -29.04 16.89
CA SER A 9 -9.15 -29.43 15.49
C SER A 9 -10.46 -29.46 14.68
N ILE A 10 -11.54 -29.95 15.26
CA ILE A 10 -12.88 -29.97 14.63
C ILE A 10 -13.40 -28.56 14.45
N ALA A 11 -13.32 -27.73 15.50
CA ALA A 11 -13.74 -26.33 15.44
C ALA A 11 -12.97 -25.52 14.37
N TYR A 12 -11.66 -25.80 14.24
CA TYR A 12 -10.83 -25.19 13.19
C TYR A 12 -11.29 -25.62 11.79
N GLN A 13 -11.57 -26.91 11.58
CA GLN A 13 -12.01 -27.42 10.29
C GLN A 13 -13.38 -26.85 9.87
N ASP A 14 -14.31 -26.78 10.81
CA ASP A 14 -15.64 -26.21 10.56
C ASP A 14 -15.54 -24.71 10.23
N HIS A 15 -14.70 -23.96 10.96
CA HIS A 15 -14.46 -22.56 10.68
C HIS A 15 -13.81 -22.35 9.31
N MET A 16 -12.79 -23.13 8.97
CA MET A 16 -12.14 -23.06 7.65
C MET A 16 -13.10 -23.39 6.51
N LYS A 17 -14.00 -24.35 6.71
CA LYS A 17 -15.03 -24.67 5.73
C LYS A 17 -15.97 -23.49 5.51
N GLN A 18 -16.45 -22.87 6.57
CA GLN A 18 -17.29 -21.67 6.49
C GLN A 18 -16.58 -20.53 5.75
N VAL A 19 -15.32 -20.23 6.09
CA VAL A 19 -14.52 -19.22 5.39
C VAL A 19 -14.39 -19.53 3.90
N MET A 20 -14.19 -20.79 3.52
CA MET A 20 -14.13 -21.20 2.12
C MET A 20 -15.47 -21.05 1.40
N ASP A 21 -16.57 -21.41 2.07
CA ASP A 21 -17.93 -21.28 1.52
C ASP A 21 -18.26 -19.81 1.26
N ASP A 22 -17.96 -18.92 2.20
CA ASP A 22 -18.13 -17.46 2.07
C ASP A 22 -17.27 -16.91 0.90
N TYR A 23 -16.01 -17.34 0.84
CA TYR A 23 -15.10 -16.96 -0.25
C TYR A 23 -15.56 -17.46 -1.61
N ASN A 24 -16.03 -18.69 -1.70
CA ASN A 24 -16.57 -19.27 -2.92
C ASN A 24 -17.80 -18.50 -3.40
N GLN A 25 -18.66 -18.10 -2.48
CA GLN A 25 -19.83 -17.28 -2.78
C GLN A 25 -19.44 -15.91 -3.32
N GLU A 26 -18.50 -15.23 -2.67
CA GLU A 26 -18.04 -13.88 -3.04
C GLU A 26 -17.37 -13.85 -4.42
N TYR A 27 -16.50 -14.83 -4.70
CA TYR A 27 -15.66 -14.84 -5.90
C TYR A 27 -16.09 -15.84 -6.99
N GLY A 28 -17.21 -16.56 -6.81
CA GLY A 28 -17.68 -17.56 -7.77
C GLY A 28 -16.70 -18.73 -7.94
N THR A 29 -15.98 -19.10 -6.87
CA THR A 29 -15.02 -20.21 -6.86
C THR A 29 -15.61 -21.46 -6.24
N HIS A 30 -14.88 -22.59 -6.24
CA HIS A 30 -15.36 -23.88 -5.75
C HIS A 30 -14.31 -24.62 -4.92
N PHE A 31 -13.55 -23.90 -4.09
CA PHE A 31 -12.54 -24.50 -3.22
C PHE A 31 -13.18 -25.30 -2.09
N ASN A 32 -12.48 -26.33 -1.64
CA ASN A 32 -12.86 -27.16 -0.50
C ASN A 32 -11.61 -27.56 0.29
N MET A 33 -11.81 -28.25 1.42
CA MET A 33 -10.74 -28.64 2.33
C MET A 33 -9.66 -29.54 1.70
N ALA A 34 -9.98 -30.22 0.58
CA ALA A 34 -9.00 -31.03 -0.14
C ALA A 34 -8.09 -30.17 -1.04
N ASP A 35 -8.50 -28.94 -1.39
CA ASP A 35 -7.73 -28.01 -2.24
C ASP A 35 -7.30 -26.73 -1.50
N LEU A 36 -6.80 -26.87 -0.30
CA LEU A 36 -6.22 -25.77 0.49
C LEU A 36 -5.08 -25.03 -0.23
N ARG A 37 -4.34 -25.75 -1.08
CA ARG A 37 -3.25 -25.16 -1.85
C ARG A 37 -3.78 -24.22 -2.95
N GLY A 38 -4.78 -24.65 -3.69
CA GLY A 38 -5.46 -23.84 -4.70
C GLY A 38 -6.08 -22.59 -4.09
N PHE A 39 -6.81 -22.77 -2.97
CA PHE A 39 -7.39 -21.68 -2.19
C PHE A 39 -6.36 -20.62 -1.78
N ASN A 40 -5.27 -21.04 -1.13
CA ASN A 40 -4.20 -20.11 -0.72
C ASN A 40 -3.51 -19.44 -1.93
N THR A 41 -3.39 -20.13 -3.04
CA THR A 41 -2.81 -19.56 -4.27
C THR A 41 -3.73 -18.49 -4.87
N ASP A 42 -5.03 -18.72 -4.90
CA ASP A 42 -6.01 -17.75 -5.41
C ASP A 42 -6.03 -16.49 -4.54
N ILE A 43 -6.07 -16.64 -3.21
CA ILE A 43 -5.94 -15.51 -2.25
C ILE A 43 -4.68 -14.69 -2.53
N ASN A 44 -3.54 -15.34 -2.65
CA ASN A 44 -2.27 -14.67 -2.90
C ASN A 44 -2.25 -13.91 -4.23
N ASN A 45 -2.85 -14.47 -5.27
CA ASN A 45 -2.93 -13.83 -6.58
C ASN A 45 -3.86 -12.63 -6.57
N ARG A 46 -5.01 -12.69 -5.86
CA ARG A 46 -5.93 -11.55 -5.67
C ARG A 46 -5.28 -10.41 -4.89
N LEU A 47 -4.61 -10.72 -3.78
CA LEU A 47 -3.83 -9.76 -2.99
C LEU A 47 -2.72 -9.09 -3.81
N ALA A 48 -2.03 -9.87 -4.64
CA ALA A 48 -0.89 -9.40 -5.44
C ALA A 48 -1.29 -8.79 -6.79
N ARG A 49 -2.55 -8.95 -7.23
CA ARG A 49 -3.06 -8.52 -8.54
C ARG A 49 -2.18 -9.03 -9.69
N LYS A 50 -1.73 -10.29 -9.58
CA LYS A 50 -0.70 -10.84 -10.48
C LYS A 50 -1.17 -11.15 -11.89
N LEU A 51 -2.44 -11.40 -12.10
CA LEU A 51 -3.03 -11.78 -13.38
C LEU A 51 -4.12 -10.77 -13.75
N ASP A 52 -4.33 -10.58 -15.04
CA ASP A 52 -5.37 -9.67 -15.56
C ASP A 52 -6.75 -9.95 -14.96
N LYS A 53 -7.06 -11.22 -14.67
CA LYS A 53 -8.27 -11.65 -13.97
C LYS A 53 -8.48 -10.94 -12.62
N TYR A 54 -7.42 -10.57 -11.91
CA TYR A 54 -7.47 -10.00 -10.57
C TYR A 54 -7.27 -8.47 -10.54
N ILE A 55 -7.23 -7.82 -11.71
CA ILE A 55 -7.15 -6.36 -11.82
C ILE A 55 -8.49 -5.68 -11.55
N PRO A 56 -9.67 -6.21 -12.01
CA PRO A 56 -10.96 -5.62 -11.71
C PRO A 56 -11.20 -5.51 -10.20
N ARG A 57 -11.82 -4.42 -9.77
CA ARG A 57 -11.99 -4.08 -8.34
C ARG A 57 -12.72 -5.16 -7.54
N ASN A 58 -13.73 -5.77 -8.13
CA ASN A 58 -14.51 -6.86 -7.53
C ASN A 58 -13.74 -8.18 -7.38
N GLU A 59 -12.59 -8.30 -8.01
CA GLU A 59 -11.71 -9.48 -7.91
C GLU A 59 -10.58 -9.29 -6.91
N GLN A 60 -10.45 -8.10 -6.29
CA GLN A 60 -9.34 -7.76 -5.41
C GLN A 60 -9.65 -8.06 -3.96
N LEU A 61 -8.64 -8.50 -3.22
CA LEU A 61 -8.62 -8.48 -1.76
C LEU A 61 -7.82 -7.26 -1.28
N ASP A 62 -8.38 -6.49 -0.37
CA ASP A 62 -7.78 -5.26 0.13
C ASP A 62 -7.00 -5.45 1.41
N LEU A 63 -7.44 -6.38 2.25
CA LEU A 63 -6.87 -6.62 3.57
C LEU A 63 -6.70 -8.13 3.80
N VAL A 64 -5.57 -8.52 4.35
CA VAL A 64 -5.35 -9.85 4.88
C VAL A 64 -4.75 -9.77 6.28
N ILE A 65 -5.28 -10.56 7.19
CA ILE A 65 -4.75 -10.72 8.55
C ILE A 65 -4.02 -12.06 8.60
N VAL A 66 -2.76 -12.04 9.03
CA VAL A 66 -1.93 -13.25 9.08
C VAL A 66 -1.14 -13.31 10.38
N VAL A 67 -0.82 -14.53 10.80
CA VAL A 67 0.12 -14.80 11.89
C VAL A 67 1.38 -15.42 11.28
N ASP A 68 2.47 -14.66 11.28
CA ASP A 68 3.80 -15.06 10.77
C ASP A 68 3.85 -15.59 9.32
N ARG A 69 2.79 -15.36 8.54
CA ARG A 69 2.73 -15.73 7.12
C ARG A 69 3.03 -14.50 6.24
N LEU A 70 3.41 -14.76 4.99
CA LEU A 70 3.62 -13.76 3.94
C LEU A 70 4.81 -12.80 4.18
N LEU A 71 5.52 -12.91 5.30
CA LEU A 71 6.76 -12.15 5.51
C LEU A 71 7.88 -12.62 4.57
N THR A 72 7.85 -13.90 4.19
CA THR A 72 8.78 -14.48 3.21
C THR A 72 8.03 -15.00 1.99
N GLY A 73 8.62 -14.87 0.80
CA GLY A 73 8.09 -15.47 -0.43
C GLY A 73 6.85 -14.80 -1.04
N PHE A 74 6.20 -13.88 -0.35
CA PHE A 74 5.05 -13.15 -0.89
C PHE A 74 5.50 -11.91 -1.66
N ASP A 75 5.04 -11.78 -2.89
CA ASP A 75 5.37 -10.69 -3.79
C ASP A 75 4.10 -9.98 -4.27
N ALA A 76 3.82 -8.81 -3.70
CA ALA A 76 2.71 -7.95 -4.05
C ALA A 76 3.16 -6.48 -4.10
N PRO A 77 3.64 -6.00 -5.25
CA PRO A 77 4.06 -4.60 -5.40
C PRO A 77 2.97 -3.58 -5.05
N CYS A 78 1.69 -3.95 -5.21
CA CYS A 78 0.54 -3.12 -4.86
C CYS A 78 0.31 -2.98 -3.33
N LEU A 79 0.97 -3.79 -2.49
CA LEU A 79 0.84 -3.71 -1.04
C LEU A 79 1.37 -2.36 -0.52
N SER A 80 0.47 -1.51 -0.03
CA SER A 80 0.81 -0.15 0.42
C SER A 80 1.11 -0.07 1.91
N THR A 81 0.36 -0.80 2.74
CA THR A 81 0.40 -0.64 4.19
C THR A 81 0.56 -1.97 4.90
N LEU A 82 1.45 -2.02 5.86
CA LEU A 82 1.66 -3.13 6.78
C LEU A 82 1.30 -2.69 8.20
N PHE A 83 0.28 -3.34 8.78
CA PHE A 83 -0.08 -3.16 10.17
C PHE A 83 0.60 -4.25 11.00
N ILE A 84 1.38 -3.84 12.01
CA ILE A 84 2.11 -4.77 12.87
C ILE A 84 1.56 -4.66 14.30
N ASP A 85 0.78 -5.65 14.71
CA ASP A 85 0.24 -5.76 16.07
C ASP A 85 1.00 -6.84 16.86
N ARG A 86 2.27 -6.58 17.13
CA ARG A 86 3.13 -7.46 17.91
C ARG A 86 4.29 -6.71 18.56
N LYS A 87 5.02 -7.38 19.43
CA LYS A 87 6.27 -6.84 20.03
C LYS A 87 7.32 -6.57 18.94
N PRO A 88 8.30 -5.68 19.19
CA PRO A 88 9.39 -5.40 18.26
C PRO A 88 10.05 -6.68 17.74
N MET A 89 10.28 -6.69 16.43
CA MET A 89 10.82 -7.80 15.69
C MET A 89 12.36 -7.71 15.65
N ARG A 90 13.02 -8.81 15.30
CA ARG A 90 14.46 -8.79 15.05
C ARG A 90 14.76 -7.91 13.82
N PRO A 91 15.96 -7.31 13.72
CA PRO A 91 16.32 -6.44 12.58
C PRO A 91 16.09 -7.09 11.22
N GLN A 92 16.43 -8.38 11.05
CA GLN A 92 16.22 -9.09 9.79
C GLN A 92 14.74 -9.22 9.42
N ASP A 93 13.89 -9.52 10.40
CA ASP A 93 12.45 -9.70 10.21
C ASP A 93 11.79 -8.35 9.87
N LEU A 94 12.26 -7.24 10.48
CA LEU A 94 11.84 -5.88 10.15
C LEU A 94 12.16 -5.52 8.71
N ILE A 95 13.40 -5.72 8.27
CA ILE A 95 13.80 -5.44 6.88
C ILE A 95 13.00 -6.28 5.90
N GLN A 96 12.76 -7.55 6.21
CA GLN A 96 11.92 -8.42 5.38
C GLN A 96 10.47 -7.89 5.31
N ALA A 97 9.90 -7.48 6.43
CA ALA A 97 8.56 -6.90 6.48
C ALA A 97 8.49 -5.61 5.66
N PHE A 98 9.45 -4.70 5.84
CA PHE A 98 9.51 -3.41 5.12
C PHE A 98 9.66 -3.61 3.61
N SER A 99 10.47 -4.59 3.19
CA SER A 99 10.65 -4.91 1.79
C SER A 99 9.35 -5.32 1.07
N ARG A 100 8.30 -5.70 1.82
CA ARG A 100 6.99 -6.05 1.23
C ARG A 100 6.23 -4.83 0.75
N THR A 101 6.35 -3.70 1.44
CA THR A 101 5.64 -2.46 1.11
C THR A 101 6.49 -1.48 0.30
N ASN A 102 7.81 -1.64 0.28
CA ASN A 102 8.75 -0.67 -0.32
C ASN A 102 8.94 -0.85 -1.83
N ARG A 103 7.95 -1.38 -2.56
CA ARG A 103 8.00 -1.50 -4.02
C ARG A 103 7.14 -0.45 -4.67
N ILE A 104 7.68 0.23 -5.69
CA ILE A 104 6.89 1.12 -6.54
C ILE A 104 5.94 0.25 -7.36
N PHE A 105 4.66 0.57 -7.34
CA PHE A 105 3.64 -0.14 -8.11
C PHE A 105 3.13 0.73 -9.27
N ASP A 106 2.79 1.98 -8.97
CA ASP A 106 2.32 2.97 -9.93
C ASP A 106 2.76 4.39 -9.50
N SER A 107 2.28 5.41 -10.19
CA SER A 107 2.60 6.81 -9.88
C SER A 107 2.08 7.26 -8.51
N LYS A 108 1.08 6.59 -7.96
CA LYS A 108 0.43 6.92 -6.67
C LYS A 108 1.05 6.17 -5.50
N LYS A 109 1.41 4.90 -5.70
CA LYS A 109 2.06 4.07 -4.67
C LYS A 109 3.58 4.16 -4.80
N ARG A 110 4.18 5.18 -4.19
CA ARG A 110 5.63 5.46 -4.20
C ARG A 110 6.35 4.90 -2.98
N TYR A 111 5.70 4.90 -1.83
CA TYR A 111 6.23 4.48 -0.54
C TYR A 111 5.39 3.37 0.05
N GLY A 112 5.94 2.68 1.02
CA GLY A 112 5.22 1.77 1.89
C GLY A 112 4.98 2.40 3.25
N HIS A 113 3.87 2.06 3.87
CA HIS A 113 3.52 2.52 5.21
C HIS A 113 3.59 1.37 6.18
N ILE A 114 4.17 1.62 7.35
CA ILE A 114 4.25 0.64 8.43
C ILE A 114 3.65 1.27 9.68
N ILE A 115 2.62 0.64 10.20
CA ILE A 115 1.87 1.11 11.35
C ILE A 115 2.03 0.06 12.45
N THR A 116 2.42 0.51 13.64
CA THR A 116 2.60 -0.36 14.81
C THR A 116 1.66 0.09 15.93
N PHE A 117 1.06 -0.88 16.64
CA PHE A 117 0.13 -0.60 17.72
C PHE A 117 0.75 -0.79 19.10
N GLN A 118 1.82 -1.57 19.19
CA GLN A 118 2.45 -1.89 20.46
C GLN A 118 3.84 -1.24 20.57
N ARG A 119 4.10 -0.57 21.71
CA ARG A 119 5.42 -0.04 22.11
C ARG A 119 6.11 0.77 20.98
N PRO A 120 5.53 1.89 20.53
CA PRO A 120 6.00 2.62 19.34
C PRO A 120 7.47 3.09 19.49
N GLU A 121 7.91 3.51 20.69
CA GLU A 121 9.28 3.95 20.90
C GLU A 121 10.29 2.79 20.72
N ALA A 122 9.98 1.62 21.27
CA ALA A 122 10.83 0.44 21.11
C ALA A 122 10.83 -0.06 19.66
N PHE A 123 9.72 0.13 18.95
CA PHE A 123 9.66 -0.19 17.52
C PHE A 123 10.50 0.77 16.69
N LYS A 124 10.45 2.07 16.99
CA LYS A 124 11.29 3.08 16.34
C LYS A 124 12.78 2.77 16.54
N GLU A 125 13.21 2.49 17.77
CA GLU A 125 14.59 2.11 18.05
C GLU A 125 15.02 0.87 17.27
N ALA A 126 14.15 -0.16 17.19
CA ALA A 126 14.44 -1.37 16.44
C ALA A 126 14.56 -1.11 14.92
N VAL A 127 13.73 -0.19 14.38
CA VAL A 127 13.81 0.25 12.98
C VAL A 127 15.11 1.01 12.72
N ASP A 128 15.44 1.99 13.54
CA ASP A 128 16.68 2.79 13.40
C ASP A 128 17.90 1.87 13.43
N ASN A 129 17.95 0.91 14.34
CA ASN A 129 19.02 -0.08 14.40
C ASN A 129 19.05 -1.00 13.16
N ALA A 130 17.91 -1.42 12.66
CA ALA A 130 17.84 -2.23 11.45
C ALA A 130 18.34 -1.45 10.22
N LEU A 131 17.91 -0.20 10.06
CA LEU A 131 18.34 0.67 8.97
C LEU A 131 19.86 0.91 9.02
N ARG A 132 20.44 1.20 10.20
CA ARG A 132 21.90 1.35 10.36
C ARG A 132 22.68 0.09 9.97
N LEU A 133 22.15 -1.09 10.32
CA LEU A 133 22.79 -2.36 9.99
C LEU A 133 22.80 -2.66 8.48
N TYR A 134 21.74 -2.26 7.77
CA TYR A 134 21.52 -2.67 6.39
C TYR A 134 21.76 -1.57 5.35
N SER A 135 21.84 -0.29 5.75
CA SER A 135 22.09 0.84 4.85
C SER A 135 23.57 1.22 4.70
N ASN A 136 24.49 0.52 5.34
CA ASN A 136 25.92 0.90 5.38
C ASN A 136 26.13 2.40 5.75
N GLY A 137 25.24 2.98 6.56
CA GLY A 137 25.29 4.38 6.97
C GLY A 137 24.59 5.38 6.05
N GLY A 138 23.88 4.93 5.01
CA GLY A 138 23.03 5.75 4.14
C GLY A 138 21.61 5.90 4.70
N GLU A 139 21.42 6.70 5.76
CA GLU A 139 20.10 6.85 6.42
C GLU A 139 19.07 7.57 5.55
N ASN A 140 19.47 8.41 4.61
CA ASN A 140 18.58 9.31 3.87
C ASN A 140 17.85 8.67 2.69
N ASP A 141 18.26 7.51 2.20
CA ASP A 141 17.66 6.89 1.00
C ASP A 141 16.58 5.85 1.32
N VAL A 142 16.33 5.54 2.59
CA VAL A 142 15.48 4.42 3.00
C VAL A 142 14.12 4.85 3.56
N THR A 143 14.02 6.08 4.05
CA THR A 143 12.79 6.63 4.62
C THR A 143 12.08 7.56 3.63
N ALA A 144 10.75 7.57 3.68
CA ALA A 144 9.98 8.59 2.98
C ALA A 144 10.33 9.99 3.51
N PRO A 145 10.21 11.05 2.71
CA PRO A 145 10.34 12.43 3.17
C PRO A 145 9.49 12.69 4.42
N ASP A 146 9.87 13.66 5.23
CA ASP A 146 9.00 14.11 6.31
C ASP A 146 7.80 14.91 5.78
N TRP A 147 6.82 15.17 6.66
CA TRP A 147 5.63 15.95 6.31
C TRP A 147 5.96 17.32 5.71
N VAL A 148 6.94 18.03 6.25
CA VAL A 148 7.29 19.39 5.82
C VAL A 148 7.82 19.37 4.39
N GLU A 149 8.70 18.44 4.08
CA GLU A 149 9.28 18.28 2.75
C GLU A 149 8.21 17.83 1.73
N GLU A 150 7.41 16.80 2.08
CA GLU A 150 6.41 16.27 1.14
C GLU A 150 5.25 17.26 0.93
N LYS A 151 4.86 18.04 1.96
CA LYS A 151 3.92 19.15 1.83
C LYS A 151 4.44 20.24 0.89
N ALA A 152 5.71 20.62 1.01
CA ALA A 152 6.32 21.61 0.13
C ALA A 152 6.32 21.13 -1.33
N ASN A 153 6.65 19.88 -1.58
CA ASN A 153 6.59 19.26 -2.91
C ASN A 153 5.16 19.27 -3.49
N PHE A 154 4.16 18.99 -2.66
CA PHE A 154 2.74 19.04 -3.05
C PHE A 154 2.32 20.45 -3.43
N ILE A 155 2.60 21.45 -2.58
CA ILE A 155 2.25 22.85 -2.83
C ILE A 155 2.89 23.33 -4.14
N GLN A 156 4.16 23.01 -4.38
CA GLN A 156 4.83 23.37 -5.63
C GLN A 156 4.17 22.70 -6.84
N ALA A 157 3.80 21.43 -6.74
CA ALA A 157 3.12 20.72 -7.82
C ALA A 157 1.70 21.27 -8.09
N TRP A 158 1.01 21.70 -7.04
CA TRP A 158 -0.29 22.37 -7.14
C TRP A 158 -0.19 23.72 -7.87
N ILE A 159 0.75 24.57 -7.47
CA ILE A 159 1.01 25.86 -8.12
C ILE A 159 1.40 25.66 -9.59
N ASP A 160 2.30 24.73 -9.88
CA ASP A 160 2.74 24.43 -11.25
C ASP A 160 1.56 23.97 -12.13
N PHE A 161 0.65 23.17 -11.57
CA PHE A 161 -0.55 22.75 -12.28
C PHE A 161 -1.50 23.92 -12.56
N GLN A 162 -1.79 24.78 -11.56
CA GLN A 162 -2.64 25.95 -11.72
C GLN A 162 -2.08 26.90 -12.79
N VAL A 163 -0.79 27.22 -12.74
CA VAL A 163 -0.12 28.08 -13.73
C VAL A 163 -0.25 27.50 -15.15
N LYS A 164 -0.15 26.18 -15.32
CA LYS A 164 -0.30 25.57 -16.66
C LYS A 164 -1.73 25.61 -17.17
N VAL A 165 -2.71 25.52 -16.28
CA VAL A 165 -4.13 25.69 -16.63
C VAL A 165 -4.40 27.15 -17.01
N GLU A 166 -3.98 28.10 -16.20
CA GLU A 166 -4.14 29.55 -16.46
C GLU A 166 -3.46 29.99 -17.75
N ASP A 167 -2.25 29.50 -18.03
CA ASP A 167 -1.54 29.79 -19.29
C ASP A 167 -2.36 29.36 -20.52
N VAL A 168 -3.14 28.29 -20.41
CA VAL A 168 -4.00 27.84 -21.51
C VAL A 168 -5.30 28.65 -21.58
N GLU A 169 -5.94 28.88 -20.44
CA GLU A 169 -7.19 29.66 -20.36
C GLU A 169 -7.00 31.10 -20.85
N ASN A 170 -5.84 31.73 -20.59
CA ASN A 170 -5.52 33.08 -21.04
C ASN A 170 -5.28 33.18 -22.55
N TYR A 171 -4.89 32.11 -23.23
CA TYR A 171 -4.55 32.11 -24.66
C TYR A 171 -5.51 31.31 -25.54
N VAL A 172 -6.40 30.50 -24.93
CA VAL A 172 -7.31 29.60 -25.64
C VAL A 172 -8.70 29.74 -25.03
N ILE A 173 -9.69 30.05 -25.87
CA ILE A 173 -11.07 30.27 -25.42
C ILE A 173 -11.73 28.99 -24.88
N THR A 174 -11.29 27.83 -25.33
CA THR A 174 -11.75 26.53 -24.85
C THR A 174 -10.61 25.48 -24.88
N ILE A 175 -10.71 24.48 -24.05
CA ILE A 175 -9.76 23.33 -24.03
C ILE A 175 -9.67 22.63 -25.40
N GLU A 176 -10.75 22.66 -26.19
CA GLU A 176 -10.84 22.08 -27.52
C GLU A 176 -9.94 22.82 -28.54
N GLN A 177 -9.61 24.10 -28.28
CA GLN A 177 -8.73 24.92 -29.11
C GLN A 177 -7.25 24.78 -28.68
N ALA A 178 -6.98 24.13 -27.58
CA ALA A 178 -5.62 23.93 -27.09
C ALA A 178 -4.83 23.01 -28.02
N THR A 179 -3.59 23.38 -28.28
CA THR A 179 -2.67 22.53 -29.05
C THR A 179 -2.32 21.27 -28.29
N SER A 180 -1.99 20.21 -29.01
CA SER A 180 -1.52 18.95 -28.40
C SER A 180 -0.33 19.15 -27.47
N SER A 181 0.52 20.16 -27.73
CA SER A 181 1.65 20.50 -26.87
C SER A 181 1.20 21.12 -25.55
N GLN A 182 0.21 22.00 -25.57
CA GLN A 182 -0.37 22.62 -24.36
C GLN A 182 -1.08 21.57 -23.50
N LEU A 183 -1.92 20.72 -24.11
CA LEU A 183 -2.60 19.63 -23.41
C LEU A 183 -1.62 18.64 -22.76
N ARG A 184 -0.51 18.31 -23.42
CA ARG A 184 0.54 17.46 -22.83
C ARG A 184 1.20 18.09 -21.62
N ARG A 185 1.43 19.42 -21.62
CA ARG A 185 1.99 20.13 -20.47
C ARG A 185 1.05 20.11 -19.28
N ILE A 186 -0.25 20.38 -19.50
CA ILE A 186 -1.27 20.30 -18.45
C ILE A 186 -1.34 18.88 -17.91
N ALA A 187 -1.44 17.87 -18.77
CA ALA A 187 -1.53 16.48 -18.36
C ALA A 187 -0.32 16.04 -17.52
N LYS A 188 0.89 16.47 -17.90
CA LYS A 188 2.10 16.19 -17.13
C LYS A 188 2.10 16.88 -15.76
N ALA A 189 1.68 18.15 -15.70
CA ALA A 189 1.58 18.87 -14.43
C ALA A 189 0.52 18.26 -13.51
N TYR A 190 -0.64 17.88 -14.07
CA TYR A 190 -1.68 17.16 -13.34
C TYR A 190 -1.18 15.81 -12.80
N GLN A 191 -0.46 15.02 -13.58
CA GLN A 191 0.12 13.75 -13.12
C GLN A 191 1.09 13.96 -11.95
N THR A 192 1.88 15.04 -11.99
CA THR A 192 2.80 15.39 -10.91
C THR A 192 2.03 15.81 -9.66
N PHE A 193 1.01 16.63 -9.80
CA PHE A 193 0.11 17.02 -8.71
C PHE A 193 -0.60 15.81 -8.08
N ASP A 194 -1.27 14.96 -8.88
CA ASP A 194 -1.99 13.77 -8.40
C ASP A 194 -1.06 12.79 -7.67
N LYS A 195 0.18 12.67 -8.12
CA LYS A 195 1.23 11.88 -7.47
C LYS A 195 1.54 12.39 -6.06
N TYR A 196 1.77 13.70 -5.89
CA TYR A 196 2.07 14.27 -4.57
C TYR A 196 0.84 14.33 -3.67
N LEU A 197 -0.36 14.56 -4.23
CA LEU A 197 -1.61 14.48 -3.50
C LEU A 197 -1.82 13.09 -2.89
N ALA A 198 -1.57 12.03 -3.67
CA ALA A 198 -1.65 10.67 -3.17
C ALA A 198 -0.60 10.39 -2.08
N SER A 199 0.57 11.01 -2.17
CA SER A 199 1.64 10.86 -1.19
C SER A 199 1.33 11.54 0.14
N ILE A 200 0.82 12.79 0.12
CA ILE A 200 0.56 13.54 1.37
C ILE A 200 -0.65 13.04 2.15
N ARG A 201 -1.64 12.43 1.47
CA ARG A 201 -2.87 11.91 2.10
C ARG A 201 -2.65 10.82 3.14
N VAL A 202 -1.46 10.26 3.22
CA VAL A 202 -1.13 9.19 4.16
C VAL A 202 -0.50 9.69 5.45
N TYR A 203 -0.12 10.97 5.50
CA TYR A 203 0.41 11.59 6.71
C TYR A 203 -0.70 11.95 7.68
N SER A 204 -0.43 11.78 8.99
CA SER A 204 -1.40 12.10 10.04
C SER A 204 -1.75 13.59 10.12
N GLU A 205 -0.84 14.44 9.64
CA GLU A 205 -0.97 15.91 9.58
C GLU A 205 -1.82 16.40 8.41
N TYR A 206 -2.22 15.50 7.48
CA TYR A 206 -3.01 15.88 6.32
C TYR A 206 -4.42 16.33 6.73
N ASP A 207 -4.78 17.56 6.37
CA ASP A 207 -6.12 18.11 6.46
C ASP A 207 -6.51 18.67 5.09
N GLU A 208 -7.50 18.06 4.44
CA GLU A 208 -7.94 18.43 3.10
C GLU A 208 -8.46 19.88 3.03
N ALA A 209 -9.14 20.36 4.09
CA ALA A 209 -9.66 21.71 4.12
C ALA A 209 -8.57 22.78 4.30
N ALA A 210 -7.53 22.46 5.06
CA ALA A 210 -6.45 23.38 5.37
C ALA A 210 -5.42 23.46 4.23
N ILE A 211 -5.16 22.37 3.52
CA ILE A 211 -4.02 22.29 2.59
C ILE A 211 -4.20 23.12 1.32
N TYR A 212 -5.43 23.40 0.91
CA TYR A 212 -5.75 24.24 -0.25
C TYR A 212 -5.98 25.71 0.11
N ALA A 213 -5.92 26.07 1.41
CA ALA A 213 -6.10 27.43 1.89
C ALA A 213 -4.78 28.22 1.98
N GLU A 214 -3.65 27.56 1.78
CA GLU A 214 -2.30 28.12 1.74
C GLU A 214 -1.86 28.42 0.29
#